data_6dfcbf4536f3081d1f166dd2a31b6fe6
#
_entry.id   6dfcbf4536f3081d1f166dd2a31b6fe6
#
_cell.length_a   1.000
_cell.length_b   1.000
_cell.length_c   1.000
_cell.angle_alpha   90.00
_cell.angle_beta   90.00
_cell.angle_gamma   90.00
#
_symmetry.space_group_name_H-M   'P 1'
#
loop_
_entity.id
_entity.type
_entity.pdbx_description
1 polymer ?
#
loop_
_entity_poly.entity_id
_entity_poly.type
_entity_poly.pdbx_seq_one_letter_code
_entity_poly.pdbx_strand_id
1 'polypeptide(L)'
;MGRYYSGDIEGKFWFAVQSSDAADRFGVTGVQPQELYYYFDRGNLDDVEEELKVIKNQLGKHRTKMKEFFKTRGSYSDEDLANYLGIPENKAKELLSAYADYELGMKIRKSILENGQCEFTAEY
;
A
#
# COMPACT_ATOMS: atom_id res chain seq x y z
N MET A 1 -1.79 17.28 -9.14
CA MET A 1 -2.99 16.45 -9.15
C MET A 1 -2.77 15.12 -8.49
N GLY A 2 -3.72 14.72 -7.69
CA GLY A 2 -3.65 13.42 -7.04
C GLY A 2 -4.06 12.30 -7.97
N ARG A 3 -3.46 11.13 -7.78
CA ARG A 3 -3.89 9.90 -8.42
C ARG A 3 -4.73 9.13 -7.42
N TYR A 4 -5.71 8.39 -7.91
CA TYR A 4 -6.67 7.69 -7.06
C TYR A 4 -6.86 6.26 -7.46
N TYR A 5 -7.18 5.42 -6.47
CA TYR A 5 -7.77 4.11 -6.69
C TYR A 5 -9.29 4.29 -6.74
N SER A 6 -9.96 3.56 -7.60
CA SER A 6 -11.41 3.57 -7.72
C SER A 6 -11.96 2.17 -7.84
N GLY A 7 -13.06 1.89 -7.19
CA GLY A 7 -13.72 0.60 -7.22
C GLY A 7 -13.93 0.06 -5.81
N ASP A 8 -13.66 -1.21 -5.60
CA ASP A 8 -13.78 -1.84 -4.28
C ASP A 8 -12.82 -1.25 -3.27
N ILE A 9 -11.76 -0.62 -3.76
CA ILE A 9 -10.80 0.14 -2.96
C ILE A 9 -10.85 1.58 -3.45
N GLU A 10 -10.86 2.52 -2.52
CA GLU A 10 -10.82 3.95 -2.83
C GLU A 10 -9.74 4.64 -2.02
N GLY A 11 -9.20 5.71 -2.57
CA GLY A 11 -8.23 6.51 -1.87
C GLY A 11 -7.17 7.07 -2.80
N LYS A 12 -6.31 7.91 -2.25
CA LYS A 12 -5.19 8.50 -2.97
C LYS A 12 -3.97 7.59 -2.94
N PHE A 13 -3.19 7.64 -4.01
CA PHE A 13 -1.83 7.11 -3.98
C PHE A 13 -1.01 7.91 -2.98
N TRP A 14 -0.03 7.25 -2.39
CA TRP A 14 0.83 7.86 -1.38
C TRP A 14 1.93 8.69 -2.06
N PHE A 15 1.61 9.96 -2.36
CA PHE A 15 2.56 10.93 -2.93
C PHE A 15 3.42 10.31 -4.05
N ALA A 16 4.70 10.66 -4.06
CA ALA A 16 5.63 10.15 -5.07
C ALA A 16 6.27 8.80 -4.68
N VAL A 17 5.89 8.23 -3.54
CA VAL A 17 6.50 6.97 -3.08
C VAL A 17 5.82 5.72 -3.62
N GLN A 18 4.63 5.85 -4.18
CA GLN A 18 3.89 4.71 -4.67
C GLN A 18 3.65 4.82 -6.18
N SER A 19 4.02 3.77 -6.92
CA SER A 19 3.79 3.72 -8.36
C SER A 19 2.36 3.30 -8.68
N SER A 20 1.91 3.61 -9.89
CA SER A 20 0.56 3.27 -10.34
C SER A 20 0.31 1.76 -10.34
N ASP A 21 1.36 0.98 -10.55
CA ASP A 21 1.28 -0.48 -10.62
C ASP A 21 1.72 -1.17 -9.32
N ALA A 22 1.69 -0.46 -8.20
CA ALA A 22 2.08 -1.03 -6.91
C ALA A 22 1.32 -2.31 -6.58
N ALA A 23 0.06 -2.41 -7.01
CA ALA A 23 -0.76 -3.59 -6.72
C ALA A 23 -0.30 -4.85 -7.44
N ASP A 24 0.57 -4.75 -8.46
CA ASP A 24 1.08 -5.92 -9.18
C ASP A 24 1.81 -6.88 -8.25
N ARG A 25 2.46 -6.35 -7.20
CA ARG A 25 3.21 -7.19 -6.26
C ARG A 25 2.35 -8.20 -5.50
N PHE A 26 1.03 -8.03 -5.51
CA PHE A 26 0.10 -8.90 -4.79
C PHE A 26 -0.42 -10.06 -5.63
N GLY A 27 0.17 -10.29 -6.79
CA GLY A 27 -0.08 -11.49 -7.58
C GLY A 27 -0.99 -11.31 -8.78
N VAL A 28 -1.44 -10.10 -9.03
CA VAL A 28 -2.28 -9.79 -10.19
C VAL A 28 -1.63 -8.65 -10.98
N THR A 29 -1.56 -8.80 -12.28
CA THR A 29 -1.02 -7.75 -13.14
C THR A 29 -2.14 -6.82 -13.58
N GLY A 30 -1.93 -5.52 -13.46
CA GLY A 30 -2.90 -4.53 -13.91
C GLY A 30 -3.01 -4.50 -15.43
N VAL A 31 -4.21 -4.28 -15.93
CA VAL A 31 -4.51 -4.24 -17.37
C VAL A 31 -4.77 -2.79 -17.80
N GLN A 32 -4.14 -2.40 -18.92
CA GLN A 32 -4.29 -1.05 -19.52
C GLN A 32 -5.39 -1.07 -20.59
N PRO A 33 -5.95 0.05 -21.11
CA PRO A 33 -5.16 1.11 -21.74
C PRO A 33 -5.09 2.47 -21.05
N GLN A 34 -6.09 2.92 -20.31
CA GLN A 34 -6.09 4.28 -19.75
C GLN A 34 -5.82 4.31 -18.25
N GLU A 35 -6.31 3.30 -17.57
CA GLU A 35 -6.10 3.11 -16.14
C GLU A 35 -5.69 1.68 -15.94
N LEU A 36 -4.93 1.40 -14.90
CA LEU A 36 -4.63 0.02 -14.55
C LEU A 36 -5.86 -0.60 -13.90
N TYR A 37 -6.34 -1.68 -14.45
CA TYR A 37 -7.48 -2.41 -13.90
C TYR A 37 -7.00 -3.65 -13.17
N TYR A 38 -7.45 -3.82 -11.94
CA TYR A 38 -7.12 -4.98 -11.11
C TYR A 38 -8.37 -5.72 -10.68
N TYR A 39 -8.31 -7.03 -10.76
CA TYR A 39 -9.35 -7.90 -10.24
C TYR A 39 -8.71 -9.01 -9.43
N PHE A 40 -9.07 -9.08 -8.16
CA PHE A 40 -8.63 -10.13 -7.25
C PHE A 40 -9.85 -10.92 -6.82
N ASP A 41 -9.72 -12.25 -6.71
CA ASP A 41 -10.76 -13.10 -6.17
C ASP A 41 -10.19 -13.93 -5.02
N ARG A 42 -10.98 -14.89 -4.53
CA ARG A 42 -10.54 -15.72 -3.41
C ARG A 42 -9.33 -16.59 -3.74
N GLY A 43 -9.15 -16.91 -4.99
CA GLY A 43 -7.97 -17.64 -5.45
C GLY A 43 -6.68 -16.84 -5.33
N ASN A 44 -6.78 -15.52 -5.24
CA ASN A 44 -5.62 -14.63 -5.08
C ASN A 44 -5.29 -14.35 -3.61
N LEU A 45 -6.15 -14.74 -2.68
CA LEU A 45 -5.99 -14.39 -1.26
C LEU A 45 -4.66 -14.88 -0.69
N ASP A 46 -4.24 -16.10 -1.02
CA ASP A 46 -2.99 -16.65 -0.50
C ASP A 46 -1.79 -15.80 -0.95
N ASP A 47 -1.78 -15.36 -2.20
CA ASP A 47 -0.71 -14.50 -2.73
C ASP A 47 -0.70 -13.15 -2.03
N VAL A 48 -1.88 -12.57 -1.80
CA VAL A 48 -2.00 -11.31 -1.08
C VAL A 48 -1.46 -11.44 0.34
N GLU A 49 -1.85 -12.50 1.05
CA GLU A 49 -1.40 -12.74 2.43
C GLU A 49 0.09 -13.01 2.50
N GLU A 50 0.63 -13.74 1.53
CA GLU A 50 2.06 -14.03 1.49
C GLU A 50 2.87 -12.74 1.29
N GLU A 51 2.43 -11.88 0.39
CA GLU A 51 3.11 -10.62 0.16
C GLU A 51 2.99 -9.68 1.36
N LEU A 52 1.85 -9.68 2.04
CA LEU A 52 1.69 -8.91 3.28
C LEU A 52 2.68 -9.36 4.34
N LYS A 53 2.98 -10.65 4.43
CA LYS A 53 4.01 -11.16 5.33
C LYS A 53 5.38 -10.63 4.99
N VAL A 54 5.71 -10.61 3.69
CA VAL A 54 6.99 -10.07 3.22
C VAL A 54 7.12 -8.61 3.62
N ILE A 55 6.06 -7.82 3.41
CA ILE A 55 6.07 -6.40 3.76
C ILE A 55 6.18 -6.20 5.28
N LYS A 56 5.47 -6.99 6.07
CA LYS A 56 5.59 -6.95 7.53
C LYS A 56 7.02 -7.16 7.98
N ASN A 57 7.71 -8.12 7.36
CA ASN A 57 9.11 -8.39 7.68
C ASN A 57 10.01 -7.21 7.29
N GLN A 58 9.71 -6.55 6.17
CA GLN A 58 10.45 -5.36 5.75
C GLN A 58 10.27 -4.22 6.76
N LEU A 59 9.06 -4.01 7.25
CA LEU A 59 8.77 -2.96 8.22
C LEU A 59 9.32 -3.29 9.61
N GLY A 60 9.31 -4.58 9.96
CA GLY A 60 9.85 -5.06 11.22
C GLY A 60 9.27 -4.33 12.43
N LYS A 61 10.15 -3.94 13.35
CA LYS A 61 9.76 -3.23 14.58
C LYS A 61 9.19 -1.84 14.34
N HIS A 62 9.41 -1.28 13.15
CA HIS A 62 8.95 0.09 12.85
C HIS A 62 7.47 0.15 12.49
N ARG A 63 6.84 -0.97 12.18
CA ARG A 63 5.44 -0.99 11.75
C ARG A 63 4.48 -0.33 12.73
N THR A 64 4.58 -0.69 13.99
CA THR A 64 3.71 -0.13 15.04
C THR A 64 3.93 1.36 15.23
N LYS A 65 5.19 1.78 15.22
CA LYS A 65 5.54 3.20 15.37
C LYS A 65 5.03 4.02 14.19
N MET A 66 5.15 3.49 12.97
CA MET A 66 4.64 4.17 11.78
C MET A 66 3.12 4.30 11.83
N LYS A 67 2.43 3.28 12.29
CA LYS A 67 0.98 3.33 12.44
C LYS A 67 0.57 4.45 13.39
N GLU A 68 1.23 4.57 14.53
CA GLU A 68 0.96 5.63 15.49
C GLU A 68 1.31 7.00 14.93
N PHE A 69 2.43 7.10 14.23
CA PHE A 69 2.88 8.35 13.62
C PHE A 69 1.80 8.91 12.67
N PHE A 70 1.31 8.09 11.75
CA PHE A 70 0.30 8.51 10.78
C PHE A 70 -1.08 8.73 11.39
N LYS A 71 -1.38 8.06 12.49
CA LYS A 71 -2.64 8.23 13.18
C LYS A 71 -2.74 9.60 13.85
N THR A 72 -1.63 10.14 14.30
CA THR A 72 -1.61 11.37 15.09
C THR A 72 -1.17 12.62 14.31
N ARG A 73 -0.76 12.46 13.05
CA ARG A 73 -0.24 13.58 12.26
C ARG A 73 -1.00 13.76 10.96
N GLY A 74 -1.42 15.01 10.71
CA GLY A 74 -2.10 15.36 9.47
C GLY A 74 -1.15 15.62 8.32
N SER A 75 0.08 16.05 8.63
CA SER A 75 1.12 16.26 7.63
C SER A 75 2.48 15.92 8.23
N TYR A 76 3.43 15.60 7.36
CA TYR A 76 4.76 15.19 7.79
C TYR A 76 5.77 15.36 6.66
N SER A 77 7.05 15.33 7.03
CA SER A 77 8.15 15.28 6.07
C SER A 77 8.92 13.98 6.29
N ASP A 78 9.77 13.63 5.32
CA ASP A 78 10.63 12.45 5.47
C ASP A 78 11.54 12.60 6.68
N GLU A 79 12.00 13.83 6.96
CA GLU A 79 12.83 14.13 8.12
C GLU A 79 12.07 13.87 9.42
N ASP A 80 10.81 14.28 9.49
CA ASP A 80 9.98 14.05 10.68
C ASP A 80 9.83 12.56 10.96
N LEU A 81 9.56 11.77 9.92
CA LEU A 81 9.41 10.33 10.05
C LEU A 81 10.73 9.68 10.48
N ALA A 82 11.85 10.09 9.85
CA ALA A 82 13.17 9.55 10.19
C ALA A 82 13.51 9.82 11.64
N ASN A 83 13.26 11.03 12.12
CA ASN A 83 13.51 11.40 13.52
C ASN A 83 12.63 10.59 14.48
N TYR A 84 11.36 10.41 14.14
CA TYR A 84 10.45 9.64 14.97
C TYR A 84 10.88 8.19 15.09
N LEU A 85 11.35 7.60 14.00
CA LEU A 85 11.80 6.21 13.98
C LEU A 85 13.25 6.03 14.44
N GLY A 86 14.01 7.11 14.52
CA GLY A 86 15.43 7.04 14.91
C GLY A 86 16.32 6.39 13.85
N ILE A 87 16.02 6.63 12.57
CA ILE A 87 16.75 6.04 11.44
C ILE A 87 17.12 7.12 10.42
N PRO A 88 18.06 6.81 9.49
CA PRO A 88 18.40 7.75 8.42
C PRO A 88 17.20 8.04 7.51
N GLU A 89 17.18 9.21 6.91
CA GLU A 89 16.09 9.67 6.06
C GLU A 89 15.86 8.75 4.85
N ASN A 90 16.94 8.26 4.22
CA ASN A 90 16.80 7.34 3.09
C ASN A 90 16.15 6.02 3.49
N LYS A 91 16.43 5.55 4.71
CA LYS A 91 15.80 4.34 5.23
C LYS A 91 14.32 4.60 5.54
N ALA A 92 14.01 5.79 6.05
CA ALA A 92 12.62 6.17 6.31
C ALA A 92 11.78 6.18 5.03
N LYS A 93 12.36 6.62 3.91
CA LYS A 93 11.68 6.60 2.61
C LYS A 93 11.37 5.19 2.14
N GLU A 94 12.32 4.26 2.32
CA GLU A 94 12.11 2.86 1.97
C GLU A 94 10.96 2.26 2.78
N LEU A 95 10.95 2.53 4.08
CA LEU A 95 9.90 2.04 4.97
C LEU A 95 8.55 2.67 4.66
N LEU A 96 8.56 3.95 4.28
CA LEU A 96 7.33 4.64 3.90
C LEU A 96 6.67 3.99 2.67
N SER A 97 7.49 3.67 1.67
CA SER A 97 7.00 2.99 0.47
C SER A 97 6.42 1.61 0.82
N ALA A 98 7.12 0.85 1.65
CA ALA A 98 6.65 -0.46 2.10
C ALA A 98 5.35 -0.33 2.91
N TYR A 99 5.25 0.68 3.75
CA TYR A 99 4.05 0.89 4.55
C TYR A 99 2.84 1.26 3.68
N ALA A 100 3.04 2.08 2.65
CA ALA A 100 1.97 2.40 1.70
C ALA A 100 1.46 1.14 1.00
N ASP A 101 2.38 0.26 0.59
CA ASP A 101 2.00 -1.01 -0.03
C ASP A 101 1.29 -1.93 0.96
N TYR A 102 1.70 -1.91 2.22
CA TYR A 102 1.05 -2.68 3.27
C TYR A 102 -0.41 -2.26 3.43
N GLU A 103 -0.67 -0.95 3.48
CA GLU A 103 -2.03 -0.42 3.58
C GLU A 103 -2.88 -0.82 2.37
N LEU A 104 -2.30 -0.75 1.17
CA LEU A 104 -2.97 -1.20 -0.05
C LEU A 104 -3.35 -2.68 0.04
N GLY A 105 -2.39 -3.53 0.41
CA GLY A 105 -2.61 -4.97 0.52
C GLY A 105 -3.66 -5.32 1.56
N MET A 106 -3.71 -4.59 2.67
CA MET A 106 -4.72 -4.82 3.70
C MET A 106 -6.13 -4.48 3.19
N LYS A 107 -6.26 -3.44 2.38
CA LYS A 107 -7.55 -3.09 1.75
C LYS A 107 -7.98 -4.16 0.76
N ILE A 108 -7.06 -4.67 -0.05
CA ILE A 108 -7.34 -5.76 -0.99
C ILE A 108 -7.81 -7.00 -0.23
N ARG A 109 -7.07 -7.39 0.80
CA ARG A 109 -7.41 -8.54 1.62
C ARG A 109 -8.80 -8.40 2.24
N LYS A 110 -9.08 -7.24 2.82
CA LYS A 110 -10.37 -6.97 3.45
C LYS A 110 -11.52 -7.11 2.45
N SER A 111 -11.36 -6.55 1.24
CA SER A 111 -12.37 -6.62 0.21
C SER A 111 -12.63 -8.07 -0.22
N ILE A 112 -11.57 -8.86 -0.41
CA ILE A 112 -11.73 -10.28 -0.76
C ILE A 112 -12.49 -11.04 0.32
N LEU A 113 -12.13 -10.80 1.59
CA LEU A 113 -12.77 -11.49 2.72
C LEU A 113 -14.24 -11.11 2.89
N GLU A 114 -14.57 -9.84 2.70
CA GLU A 114 -15.94 -9.35 2.88
C GLU A 114 -16.84 -9.62 1.69
N ASN A 115 -16.31 -9.47 0.47
CA ASN A 115 -17.09 -9.49 -0.76
C ASN A 115 -16.80 -10.68 -1.69
N GLY A 116 -15.76 -11.45 -1.39
CA GLY A 116 -15.31 -12.54 -2.24
C GLY A 116 -14.44 -12.09 -3.40
N GLN A 117 -14.25 -10.79 -3.56
CA GLN A 117 -13.46 -10.21 -4.64
C GLN A 117 -13.00 -8.80 -4.28
N CYS A 118 -12.04 -8.30 -5.05
CA CYS A 118 -11.59 -6.92 -4.99
C CYS A 118 -11.32 -6.45 -6.42
N GLU A 119 -12.07 -5.47 -6.88
CA GLU A 119 -11.93 -4.94 -8.22
C GLU A 119 -11.78 -3.43 -8.13
N PHE A 120 -10.77 -2.89 -8.79
CA PHE A 120 -10.53 -1.45 -8.77
C PHE A 120 -9.66 -1.01 -9.94
N THR A 121 -9.63 0.29 -10.18
CA THR A 121 -8.71 0.88 -11.15
C THR A 121 -7.71 1.76 -10.42
N ALA A 122 -6.50 1.83 -10.96
CA ALA A 122 -5.44 2.67 -10.45
C ALA A 122 -5.05 3.67 -11.53
N GLU A 123 -5.14 4.95 -11.24
CA GLU A 123 -4.78 6.01 -12.18
C GLU A 123 -3.27 6.08 -12.38
N TYR A 124 -2.86 6.46 -13.60
CA TYR A 124 -1.45 6.66 -13.90
C TYR A 124 -0.91 7.92 -13.26
#